data_ceb1df2b51f0bbc98efe81b35931ecca
#
_entry.id   ceb1df2b51f0bbc98efe81b35931ecca
#
_cell.length_a   1.000
_cell.length_b   1.000
_cell.length_c   1.000
_cell.angle_alpha   90.00
_cell.angle_beta   90.00
_cell.angle_gamma   90.00
#
_symmetry.space_group_name_H-M   'P 1'
#
loop_
_entity.id
_entity.type
_entity.pdbx_description
1 polymer ?
#
loop_
_entity_poly.entity_id
_entity_poly.type
_entity_poly.pdbx_seq_one_letter_code
_entity_poly.pdbx_strand_id
1 'polypeptide(L)'
;MDIAKLKLSDALEIARGSERVVYIHPENPSLCIKIRYQTKRSRNESEREFSYMQSLKKRMDISDLPFALPIEWVDTNLGPGLVCPLIKGEDGKVATNLAKDRTHPKLELLVDEFCQNLLSKKISVIDLVSGNLVIAYYQGREQVVMIDGFGFTNDFLKLLYHLTPAITQRQTQRRVALLKKRFGFN
;
A
#
# COMPACT_ATOMS: atom_id res chain seq x y z
N MET A 1 3.29 -30.63 13.52
CA MET A 1 2.34 -29.71 14.17
C MET A 1 1.58 -29.03 13.07
N ASP A 2 0.29 -29.31 12.94
CA ASP A 2 -0.57 -28.53 12.00
C ASP A 2 -0.64 -27.10 12.53
N ILE A 3 -0.04 -26.16 11.80
CA ILE A 3 -0.18 -24.73 12.11
C ILE A 3 -1.65 -24.41 11.83
N ALA A 4 -2.37 -24.00 12.87
CA ALA A 4 -3.78 -23.68 12.76
C ALA A 4 -3.97 -22.57 11.72
N LYS A 5 -4.65 -22.89 10.60
CA LYS A 5 -4.95 -21.94 9.54
C LYS A 5 -5.98 -20.92 10.02
N LEU A 6 -5.73 -19.64 9.77
CA LEU A 6 -6.70 -18.59 10.03
C LEU A 6 -7.97 -18.81 9.19
N LYS A 7 -9.13 -18.69 9.82
CA LYS A 7 -10.43 -18.85 9.15
C LYS A 7 -10.96 -17.50 8.70
N LEU A 8 -10.99 -17.30 7.39
CA LEU A 8 -11.61 -16.14 6.74
C LEU A 8 -13.01 -16.52 6.26
N SER A 9 -13.95 -15.61 6.43
CA SER A 9 -15.34 -15.71 5.95
C SER A 9 -15.76 -14.44 5.21
N ASP A 10 -16.83 -14.50 4.45
CA ASP A 10 -17.36 -13.35 3.70
C ASP A 10 -17.72 -12.18 4.62
N ALA A 11 -18.08 -12.44 5.88
CA ALA A 11 -18.36 -11.39 6.87
C ALA A 11 -17.12 -10.52 7.19
N LEU A 12 -15.92 -11.00 6.92
CA LEU A 12 -14.67 -10.26 7.12
C LEU A 12 -14.19 -9.55 5.84
N GLU A 13 -14.83 -9.77 4.69
CA GLU A 13 -14.45 -9.12 3.44
C GLU A 13 -14.77 -7.62 3.50
N ILE A 14 -13.77 -6.78 3.20
CA ILE A 14 -13.90 -5.32 3.22
C ILE A 14 -13.65 -4.67 1.86
N ALA A 15 -12.92 -5.35 0.97
CA ALA A 15 -12.64 -4.86 -0.36
C ALA A 15 -12.28 -5.99 -1.32
N ARG A 16 -12.65 -5.80 -2.59
CA ARG A 16 -12.30 -6.72 -3.68
C ARG A 16 -11.76 -5.94 -4.86
N GLY A 17 -10.50 -6.21 -5.21
CA GLY A 17 -9.83 -5.67 -6.39
C GLY A 17 -9.85 -6.65 -7.56
N SER A 18 -9.09 -6.35 -8.60
CA SER A 18 -8.98 -7.21 -9.80
C SER A 18 -8.18 -8.51 -9.58
N GLU A 19 -7.33 -8.56 -8.57
CA GLU A 19 -6.43 -9.69 -8.30
C GLU A 19 -6.58 -10.22 -6.87
N ARG A 20 -6.95 -9.36 -5.92
CA ARG A 20 -6.96 -9.67 -4.49
C ARG A 20 -8.29 -9.32 -3.83
N VAL A 21 -8.62 -10.10 -2.79
CA VAL A 21 -9.66 -9.77 -1.81
C VAL A 21 -8.99 -9.42 -0.50
N VAL A 22 -9.53 -8.42 0.19
CA VAL A 22 -9.03 -7.93 1.47
C VAL A 22 -10.03 -8.27 2.56
N TYR A 23 -9.54 -8.94 3.60
CA TYR A 23 -10.32 -9.35 4.77
C TYR A 23 -9.80 -8.65 6.02
N ILE A 24 -10.67 -8.34 6.97
CA ILE A 24 -10.24 -7.99 8.34
C ILE A 24 -9.57 -9.23 8.93
N HIS A 25 -8.46 -9.04 9.63
CA HIS A 25 -7.80 -10.13 10.33
C HIS A 25 -8.69 -10.64 11.48
N PRO A 26 -9.01 -11.94 11.56
CA PRO A 26 -10.03 -12.45 12.49
C PRO A 26 -9.67 -12.25 13.97
N GLU A 27 -8.39 -12.23 14.29
CA GLU A 27 -7.88 -12.13 15.67
C GLU A 27 -7.37 -10.71 16.01
N ASN A 28 -7.17 -9.84 14.99
CA ASN A 28 -6.66 -8.50 15.21
C ASN A 28 -7.34 -7.47 14.27
N PRO A 29 -8.35 -6.73 14.74
CA PRO A 29 -9.11 -5.79 13.91
C PRO A 29 -8.33 -4.53 13.46
N SER A 30 -7.05 -4.40 13.87
CA SER A 30 -6.13 -3.37 13.37
C SER A 30 -5.33 -3.83 12.15
N LEU A 31 -5.51 -5.09 11.72
CA LEU A 31 -4.84 -5.69 10.59
C LEU A 31 -5.85 -6.15 9.54
N CYS A 32 -5.38 -6.27 8.30
CA CYS A 32 -6.09 -6.91 7.21
C CYS A 32 -5.23 -8.00 6.56
N ILE A 33 -5.89 -8.92 5.87
CA ILE A 33 -5.26 -10.01 5.14
C ILE A 33 -5.64 -9.87 3.66
N LYS A 34 -4.65 -9.72 2.79
CA LYS A 34 -4.82 -9.67 1.33
C LYS A 34 -4.67 -11.09 0.76
N ILE A 35 -5.74 -11.65 0.20
CA ILE A 35 -5.78 -12.98 -0.42
C ILE A 35 -5.81 -12.82 -1.93
N ARG A 36 -4.91 -13.51 -2.64
CA ARG A 36 -4.92 -13.57 -4.09
C ARG A 36 -5.91 -14.62 -4.56
N TYR A 37 -6.91 -14.22 -5.34
CA TYR A 37 -7.88 -15.14 -5.96
C TYR A 37 -7.69 -15.28 -7.48
N GLN A 38 -7.12 -14.27 -8.14
CA GLN A 38 -6.90 -14.27 -9.58
C GLN A 38 -5.45 -14.67 -9.90
N THR A 39 -5.28 -15.89 -10.45
CA THR A 39 -3.96 -16.48 -10.73
C THR A 39 -3.54 -16.41 -12.19
N LYS A 40 -4.42 -15.92 -13.09
CA LYS A 40 -4.12 -15.81 -14.53
C LYS A 40 -3.01 -14.82 -14.86
N ARG A 41 -2.74 -13.87 -14.00
CA ARG A 41 -1.59 -12.96 -14.13
C ARG A 41 -0.33 -13.67 -13.63
N SER A 42 0.73 -13.62 -14.42
CA SER A 42 2.01 -14.27 -14.12
C SER A 42 2.73 -13.69 -12.90
N ARG A 43 2.33 -12.50 -12.42
CA ARG A 43 2.97 -11.78 -11.33
C ARG A 43 2.04 -11.67 -10.13
N ASN A 44 2.58 -12.01 -8.96
CA ASN A 44 1.89 -11.89 -7.69
C ASN A 44 2.15 -10.51 -7.06
N GLU A 45 1.13 -9.67 -6.98
CA GLU A 45 1.25 -8.33 -6.39
C GLU A 45 1.68 -8.40 -4.92
N SER A 46 1.16 -9.37 -4.17
CA SER A 46 1.51 -9.54 -2.74
C SER A 46 2.98 -9.90 -2.54
N GLU A 47 3.54 -10.78 -3.38
CA GLU A 47 4.98 -11.11 -3.34
C GLU A 47 5.84 -9.89 -3.68
N ARG A 48 5.43 -9.08 -4.65
CA ARG A 48 6.14 -7.85 -5.00
C ARG A 48 6.15 -6.84 -3.87
N GLU A 49 5.00 -6.61 -3.24
CA GLU A 49 4.87 -5.69 -2.10
C GLU A 49 5.74 -6.16 -0.94
N PHE A 50 5.68 -7.46 -0.60
CA PHE A 50 6.48 -8.02 0.47
C PHE A 50 7.99 -7.94 0.18
N SER A 51 8.42 -8.32 -1.03
CA SER A 51 9.82 -8.21 -1.46
C SER A 51 10.32 -6.76 -1.46
N TYR A 52 9.45 -5.81 -1.84
CA TYR A 52 9.79 -4.40 -1.80
C TYR A 52 9.98 -3.88 -0.38
N MET A 53 9.05 -4.23 0.53
CA MET A 53 9.18 -3.91 1.96
C MET A 53 10.49 -4.44 2.53
N GLN A 54 10.86 -5.68 2.23
CA GLN A 54 12.15 -6.26 2.65
C GLN A 54 13.36 -5.48 2.11
N SER A 55 13.27 -5.00 0.86
CA SER A 55 14.30 -4.15 0.26
C SER A 55 14.41 -2.79 0.94
N LEU A 56 13.29 -2.19 1.32
CA LEU A 56 13.27 -0.91 2.04
C LEU A 56 13.89 -1.04 3.43
N LYS A 57 13.53 -2.08 4.18
CA LYS A 57 14.09 -2.37 5.52
C LYS A 57 15.62 -2.46 5.53
N LYS A 58 16.23 -2.94 4.45
CA LYS A 58 17.69 -3.03 4.30
C LYS A 58 18.37 -1.68 4.06
N ARG A 59 17.61 -0.65 3.67
CA ARG A 59 18.15 0.63 3.20
C ARG A 59 17.84 1.80 4.13
N MET A 60 16.74 1.72 4.84
CA MET A 60 16.27 2.81 5.68
C MET A 60 15.35 2.28 6.78
N ASP A 61 15.16 3.10 7.80
CA ASP A 61 14.06 2.90 8.74
C ASP A 61 12.74 3.13 8.01
N ILE A 62 11.83 2.14 8.12
CA ILE A 62 10.52 2.17 7.47
C ILE A 62 9.39 2.54 8.43
N SER A 63 9.68 2.75 9.70
CA SER A 63 8.68 3.05 10.74
C SER A 63 7.89 4.32 10.44
N ASP A 64 8.52 5.33 9.83
CA ASP A 64 7.94 6.63 9.51
C ASP A 64 7.43 6.74 8.07
N LEU A 65 7.36 5.63 7.34
CA LEU A 65 6.82 5.67 5.99
C LEU A 65 5.28 5.70 6.01
N PRO A 66 4.63 6.58 5.24
CA PRO A 66 3.18 6.65 5.16
C PRO A 66 2.60 5.55 4.28
N PHE A 67 2.92 4.31 4.59
CA PHE A 67 2.53 3.11 3.85
C PHE A 67 1.94 2.06 4.78
N ALA A 68 0.86 1.41 4.36
CA ALA A 68 0.37 0.19 4.97
C ALA A 68 1.24 -1.01 4.53
N LEU A 69 2.53 -1.00 4.94
CA LEU A 69 3.49 -2.00 4.50
C LEU A 69 3.14 -3.40 4.99
N PRO A 70 3.39 -4.45 4.18
CA PRO A 70 3.21 -5.83 4.61
C PRO A 70 4.03 -6.16 5.87
N ILE A 71 3.44 -6.98 6.74
CA ILE A 71 4.06 -7.42 7.99
C ILE A 71 4.64 -8.82 7.79
N GLU A 72 3.78 -9.79 7.42
CA GLU A 72 4.12 -11.20 7.31
C GLU A 72 3.15 -11.95 6.39
N TRP A 73 3.49 -13.21 6.10
CA TRP A 73 2.61 -14.17 5.45
C TRP A 73 1.96 -15.07 6.47
N VAL A 74 0.69 -15.40 6.26
CA VAL A 74 -0.07 -16.33 7.09
C VAL A 74 -0.80 -17.38 6.25
N ASP A 75 -0.98 -18.57 6.80
CA ASP A 75 -1.81 -19.59 6.17
C ASP A 75 -3.27 -19.39 6.53
N THR A 76 -4.14 -19.41 5.52
CA THR A 76 -5.59 -19.28 5.70
C THR A 76 -6.34 -20.42 5.02
N ASN A 77 -7.64 -20.56 5.33
CA ASN A 77 -8.52 -21.48 4.61
C ASN A 77 -8.70 -21.13 3.11
N LEU A 78 -8.34 -19.91 2.70
CA LEU A 78 -8.41 -19.43 1.31
C LEU A 78 -7.05 -19.42 0.61
N GLY A 79 -6.02 -20.00 1.23
CA GLY A 79 -4.63 -20.00 0.76
C GLY A 79 -3.75 -19.01 1.50
N PRO A 80 -2.51 -18.78 1.03
CA PRO A 80 -1.57 -17.86 1.67
C PRO A 80 -2.08 -16.42 1.61
N GLY A 81 -2.06 -15.74 2.74
CA GLY A 81 -2.49 -14.36 2.91
C GLY A 81 -1.36 -13.43 3.33
N LEU A 82 -1.37 -12.21 2.82
CA LEU A 82 -0.42 -11.16 3.19
C LEU A 82 -1.04 -10.23 4.23
N VAL A 83 -0.49 -10.25 5.44
CA VAL A 83 -0.94 -9.38 6.56
C VAL A 83 -0.39 -7.98 6.37
N CYS A 84 -1.28 -6.98 6.48
CA CYS A 84 -0.96 -5.56 6.39
C CYS A 84 -1.71 -4.78 7.49
N PRO A 85 -1.24 -3.58 7.87
CA PRO A 85 -2.03 -2.68 8.71
C PRO A 85 -3.37 -2.34 8.05
N LEU A 86 -4.46 -2.39 8.80
CA LEU A 86 -5.77 -1.87 8.37
C LEU A 86 -5.86 -0.40 8.73
N ILE A 87 -5.87 0.45 7.72
CA ILE A 87 -5.97 1.89 7.93
C ILE A 87 -7.42 2.26 8.17
N LYS A 88 -7.67 2.95 9.29
CA LYS A 88 -8.99 3.41 9.71
C LYS A 88 -9.06 4.93 9.70
N GLY A 89 -10.23 5.46 9.39
CA GLY A 89 -10.55 6.87 9.53
C GLY A 89 -10.77 7.28 11.00
N GLU A 90 -11.04 8.54 11.23
CA GLU A 90 -11.32 9.10 12.57
C GLU A 90 -12.56 8.47 13.21
N ASP A 91 -13.52 8.03 12.41
CA ASP A 91 -14.74 7.34 12.85
C ASP A 91 -14.52 5.86 13.24
N GLY A 92 -13.27 5.39 13.20
CA GLY A 92 -12.88 4.01 13.49
C GLY A 92 -13.23 2.99 12.41
N LYS A 93 -13.89 3.41 11.33
CA LYS A 93 -14.19 2.55 10.18
C LYS A 93 -12.99 2.47 9.23
N VAL A 94 -13.04 1.53 8.30
CA VAL A 94 -12.03 1.43 7.22
C VAL A 94 -11.98 2.75 6.46
N ALA A 95 -10.78 3.32 6.35
CA ALA A 95 -10.59 4.61 5.71
C ALA A 95 -11.04 4.59 4.24
N THR A 96 -11.78 5.61 3.84
CA THR A 96 -12.23 5.79 2.45
C THR A 96 -11.08 6.30 1.60
N ASN A 97 -10.89 5.72 0.41
CA ASN A 97 -9.84 6.16 -0.49
C ASN A 97 -10.19 7.48 -1.22
N LEU A 98 -9.14 8.19 -1.65
CA LEU A 98 -9.26 9.51 -2.29
C LEU A 98 -9.88 9.48 -3.71
N ALA A 99 -10.18 8.30 -4.27
CA ALA A 99 -10.99 8.20 -5.47
C ALA A 99 -12.48 8.40 -5.17
N LYS A 100 -12.91 8.02 -3.96
CA LYS A 100 -14.31 8.08 -3.52
C LYS A 100 -14.61 9.35 -2.73
N ASP A 101 -13.65 9.85 -1.95
CA ASP A 101 -13.83 11.04 -1.12
C ASP A 101 -12.61 11.95 -1.21
N ARG A 102 -12.87 13.23 -1.59
CA ARG A 102 -11.88 14.30 -1.73
C ARG A 102 -12.29 15.56 -0.97
N THR A 103 -13.19 15.43 -0.02
CA THR A 103 -13.78 16.58 0.70
C THR A 103 -12.91 17.10 1.84
N HIS A 104 -11.80 16.43 2.13
CA HIS A 104 -10.93 16.79 3.24
C HIS A 104 -10.35 18.22 3.08
N PRO A 105 -10.49 19.11 4.10
CA PRO A 105 -10.12 20.53 3.99
C PRO A 105 -8.64 20.78 3.73
N LYS A 106 -7.77 19.86 4.14
CA LYS A 106 -6.31 19.93 3.93
C LYS A 106 -5.83 18.99 2.82
N LEU A 107 -6.71 18.54 1.91
CA LEU A 107 -6.39 17.50 0.93
C LEU A 107 -5.12 17.82 0.14
N GLU A 108 -5.02 19.03 -0.43
CA GLU A 108 -3.88 19.44 -1.24
C GLU A 108 -2.59 19.43 -0.43
N LEU A 109 -2.60 20.02 0.77
CA LEU A 109 -1.45 20.07 1.66
C LEU A 109 -0.95 18.64 1.99
N LEU A 110 -1.86 17.75 2.42
CA LEU A 110 -1.50 16.39 2.82
C LEU A 110 -0.99 15.54 1.65
N VAL A 111 -1.56 15.72 0.46
CA VAL A 111 -1.07 15.06 -0.76
C VAL A 111 0.31 15.58 -1.15
N ASP A 112 0.55 16.88 -1.02
CA ASP A 112 1.85 17.48 -1.30
C ASP A 112 2.92 16.99 -0.34
N GLU A 113 2.66 16.96 0.95
CA GLU A 113 3.56 16.41 1.97
C GLU A 113 3.89 14.93 1.69
N PHE A 114 2.88 14.14 1.34
CA PHE A 114 3.07 12.75 0.94
C PHE A 114 3.99 12.63 -0.28
N CYS A 115 3.74 13.42 -1.33
CA CYS A 115 4.55 13.42 -2.55
C CYS A 115 6.00 13.85 -2.28
N GLN A 116 6.20 14.89 -1.46
CA GLN A 116 7.54 15.33 -1.04
C GLN A 116 8.29 14.24 -0.25
N ASN A 117 7.58 13.53 0.64
CA ASN A 117 8.15 12.40 1.39
C ASN A 117 8.64 11.29 0.43
N LEU A 118 7.82 10.91 -0.56
CA LEU A 118 8.21 9.93 -1.58
C LEU A 118 9.50 10.34 -2.31
N LEU A 119 9.57 11.60 -2.75
CA LEU A 119 10.68 12.11 -3.55
C LEU A 119 11.96 12.27 -2.72
N SER A 120 11.87 12.84 -1.52
CA SER A 120 13.02 13.06 -0.63
C SER A 120 13.65 11.74 -0.17
N LYS A 121 12.85 10.75 0.15
CA LYS A 121 13.30 9.40 0.55
C LYS A 121 13.61 8.48 -0.64
N LYS A 122 13.48 8.98 -1.86
CA LYS A 122 13.73 8.22 -3.12
C LYS A 122 12.96 6.91 -3.17
N ILE A 123 11.69 6.94 -2.76
CA ILE A 123 10.83 5.77 -2.73
C ILE A 123 10.22 5.53 -4.11
N SER A 124 10.26 4.29 -4.57
CA SER A 124 9.61 3.88 -5.81
C SER A 124 8.18 3.42 -5.53
N VAL A 125 7.24 3.89 -6.35
CA VAL A 125 5.83 3.45 -6.31
C VAL A 125 5.41 3.03 -7.71
N ILE A 126 4.58 1.98 -7.81
CA ILE A 126 4.13 1.47 -9.11
C ILE A 126 2.85 2.14 -9.55
N ASP A 127 1.89 2.20 -8.65
CA ASP A 127 0.53 2.63 -8.96
C ASP A 127 0.08 3.75 -8.01
N LEU A 128 0.63 4.95 -8.25
CA LEU A 128 0.31 6.15 -7.49
C LEU A 128 -0.99 6.76 -8.04
N VAL A 129 -2.11 6.22 -7.57
CA VAL A 129 -3.45 6.67 -7.92
C VAL A 129 -4.28 6.97 -6.67
N SER A 130 -5.29 7.81 -6.80
CA SER A 130 -6.17 8.19 -5.68
C SER A 130 -6.89 7.01 -5.03
N GLY A 131 -7.14 5.92 -5.76
CA GLY A 131 -7.72 4.69 -5.22
C GLY A 131 -6.83 3.94 -4.23
N ASN A 132 -5.52 4.19 -4.28
CA ASN A 132 -4.52 3.56 -3.40
C ASN A 132 -4.10 4.47 -2.23
N LEU A 133 -4.73 5.64 -2.08
CA LEU A 133 -4.42 6.63 -1.06
C LEU A 133 -5.63 6.85 -0.15
N VAL A 134 -5.39 6.96 1.13
CA VAL A 134 -6.37 7.34 2.16
C VAL A 134 -5.80 8.45 3.03
N ILE A 135 -6.66 9.28 3.64
CA ILE A 135 -6.25 10.18 4.74
C ILE A 135 -6.65 9.52 6.04
N ALA A 136 -5.72 9.45 6.98
CA ALA A 136 -5.95 8.87 8.29
C ALA A 136 -4.98 9.43 9.34
N TYR A 137 -5.36 9.31 10.61
CA TYR A 137 -4.43 9.49 11.71
C TYR A 137 -3.56 8.22 11.82
N TYR A 138 -2.32 8.32 11.38
CA TYR A 138 -1.41 7.19 11.27
C TYR A 138 -0.02 7.60 11.76
N GLN A 139 0.61 6.76 12.58
CA GLN A 139 1.94 7.06 13.16
C GLN A 139 2.00 8.43 13.87
N GLY A 140 0.95 8.75 14.67
CA GLY A 140 0.92 9.94 15.50
C GLY A 140 0.53 11.25 14.81
N ARG A 141 0.15 11.23 13.52
CA ARG A 141 -0.29 12.43 12.79
C ARG A 141 -1.33 12.13 11.71
N GLU A 142 -2.08 13.16 11.35
CA GLU A 142 -2.95 13.14 10.17
C GLU A 142 -2.08 13.20 8.91
N GLN A 143 -2.24 12.23 8.01
CA GLN A 143 -1.44 12.17 6.79
C GLN A 143 -2.13 11.33 5.69
N VAL A 144 -1.66 11.48 4.46
CA VAL A 144 -1.98 10.53 3.38
C VAL A 144 -1.18 9.26 3.62
N VAL A 145 -1.89 8.12 3.59
CA VAL A 145 -1.29 6.78 3.69
C VAL A 145 -1.56 6.02 2.39
N MET A 146 -0.52 5.43 1.82
CA MET A 146 -0.66 4.55 0.66
C MET A 146 -0.93 3.12 1.12
N ILE A 147 -2.06 2.55 0.68
CA ILE A 147 -2.53 1.23 1.12
C ILE A 147 -2.22 0.11 0.12
N ASP A 148 -1.83 0.46 -1.11
CA ASP A 148 -1.53 -0.49 -2.19
C ASP A 148 -0.68 0.18 -3.28
N GLY A 149 -0.10 -0.62 -4.21
CA GLY A 149 0.56 -0.10 -5.41
C GLY A 149 2.01 0.36 -5.22
N PHE A 150 2.66 -0.02 -4.12
CA PHE A 150 4.11 0.20 -3.93
C PHE A 150 4.94 -0.98 -4.44
N GLY A 151 6.22 -0.72 -4.76
CA GLY A 151 7.16 -1.74 -5.22
C GLY A 151 7.74 -1.48 -6.62
N PHE A 152 8.17 -2.56 -7.28
CA PHE A 152 8.76 -2.52 -8.62
C PHE A 152 7.87 -3.24 -9.63
N THR A 153 7.81 -2.72 -10.87
CA THR A 153 7.02 -3.34 -11.94
C THR A 153 7.63 -4.66 -12.45
N ASN A 154 8.94 -4.84 -12.32
CA ASN A 154 9.64 -6.07 -12.70
C ASN A 154 11.01 -6.20 -12.00
N ASP A 155 11.63 -7.38 -12.08
CA ASP A 155 12.92 -7.67 -11.45
C ASP A 155 14.06 -6.86 -12.07
N PHE A 156 13.97 -6.53 -13.36
CA PHE A 156 14.93 -5.67 -14.03
C PHE A 156 14.91 -4.24 -13.44
N LEU A 157 13.75 -3.68 -13.18
CA LEU A 157 13.62 -2.39 -12.50
C LEU A 157 14.09 -2.45 -11.04
N LYS A 158 13.92 -3.60 -10.37
CA LYS A 158 14.50 -3.84 -9.05
C LYS A 158 16.03 -3.77 -9.10
N LEU A 159 16.65 -4.42 -10.09
CA LEU A 159 18.08 -4.37 -10.30
C LEU A 159 18.55 -2.94 -10.63
N LEU A 160 17.88 -2.26 -11.55
CA LEU A 160 18.18 -0.87 -11.91
C LEU A 160 18.03 0.09 -10.72
N TYR A 161 17.07 -0.14 -9.84
CA TYR A 161 16.91 0.66 -8.63
C TYR A 161 18.10 0.57 -7.69
N HIS A 162 18.74 -0.60 -7.60
CA HIS A 162 19.96 -0.77 -6.82
C HIS A 162 21.19 -0.15 -7.51
N LEU A 163 21.24 -0.17 -8.85
CA LEU A 163 22.36 0.33 -9.63
C LEU A 163 22.26 1.82 -9.98
N THR A 164 21.06 2.30 -10.26
CA THR A 164 20.80 3.68 -10.72
C THR A 164 19.54 4.27 -10.11
N PRO A 165 19.60 4.76 -8.86
CA PRO A 165 18.44 5.36 -8.19
C PRO A 165 17.77 6.52 -8.96
N ALA A 166 18.54 7.20 -9.84
CA ALA A 166 18.03 8.31 -10.64
C ALA A 166 16.91 7.91 -11.62
N ILE A 167 16.95 6.69 -12.19
CA ILE A 167 15.92 6.25 -13.15
C ILE A 167 14.56 6.05 -12.45
N THR A 168 14.58 5.38 -11.31
CA THR A 168 13.37 5.13 -10.52
C THR A 168 12.81 6.41 -9.92
N GLN A 169 13.67 7.37 -9.57
CA GLN A 169 13.27 8.68 -9.09
C GLN A 169 12.52 9.47 -10.17
N ARG A 170 12.99 9.46 -11.43
CA ARG A 170 12.26 10.08 -12.56
C ARG A 170 10.87 9.47 -12.78
N GLN A 171 10.73 8.15 -12.61
CA GLN A 171 9.42 7.51 -12.72
C GLN A 171 8.47 7.95 -11.58
N THR A 172 8.96 8.02 -10.36
CA THR A 172 8.17 8.51 -9.22
C THR A 172 7.79 9.98 -9.42
N GLN A 173 8.71 10.84 -9.89
CA GLN A 173 8.42 12.23 -10.24
C GLN A 173 7.28 12.36 -11.27
N ARG A 174 7.32 11.56 -12.34
CA ARG A 174 6.24 11.55 -13.36
C ARG A 174 4.90 11.12 -12.76
N ARG A 175 4.88 10.14 -11.87
CA ARG A 175 3.66 9.67 -11.21
C ARG A 175 3.11 10.71 -10.24
N VAL A 176 3.97 11.39 -9.49
CA VAL A 176 3.61 12.52 -8.63
C VAL A 176 2.97 13.63 -9.46
N ALA A 177 3.59 14.03 -10.57
CA ALA A 177 3.04 15.05 -11.46
C ALA A 177 1.66 14.64 -12.03
N LEU A 178 1.50 13.37 -12.42
CA LEU A 178 0.22 12.84 -12.91
C LEU A 178 -0.84 12.80 -11.80
N LEU A 179 -0.48 12.43 -10.58
CA LEU A 179 -1.38 12.44 -9.43
C LEU A 179 -1.89 13.85 -9.17
N LYS A 180 -0.99 14.83 -9.03
CA LYS A 180 -1.33 16.25 -8.81
C LYS A 180 -2.26 16.77 -9.90
N LYS A 181 -1.94 16.52 -11.16
CA LYS A 181 -2.80 16.90 -12.30
C LYS A 181 -4.20 16.31 -12.21
N ARG A 182 -4.35 15.04 -11.77
CA ARG A 182 -5.66 14.39 -11.60
C ARG A 182 -6.47 14.97 -10.44
N PHE A 183 -5.81 15.55 -9.45
CA PHE A 183 -6.46 16.28 -8.36
C PHE A 183 -6.79 17.74 -8.74
N GLY A 184 -6.22 18.27 -9.82
CA GLY A 184 -6.32 19.68 -10.20
C GLY A 184 -5.38 20.59 -9.41
N PHE A 185 -4.35 20.02 -8.78
CA PHE A 185 -3.32 20.77 -8.06
C PHE A 185 -2.26 21.29 -9.04
N ASN A 186 -1.73 22.48 -8.77
CA ASN A 186 -0.68 23.12 -9.56
C ASN A 186 0.73 22.67 -9.15
#